data_bf24efe005d6dfe62b71d659c5ba6f8b
#
_entry.id   bf24efe005d6dfe62b71d659c5ba6f8b
#
_cell.length_a   1.000
_cell.length_b   1.000
_cell.length_c   1.000
_cell.angle_alpha   90.00
_cell.angle_beta   90.00
_cell.angle_gamma   90.00
#
_symmetry.space_group_name_H-M   'P 1'
#
loop_
_entity.id
_entity.type
_entity.pdbx_description
1 polymer ?
#
loop_
_entity_poly.entity_id
_entity_poly.type
_entity_poly.pdbx_seq_one_letter_code
_entity_poly.pdbx_strand_id
1 'polypeptide(L)'
;MIKVGINGFGRIGRMVFRAGLKNPNIEFVAVNDPFMTPDYMAYMLKYDTMHGRYDGTIEYDDNSITVDGKKVLFFAEMDPKNIPWGKVGADYVVESTGVFLTKERRRPTSTAARRRSLCPLLPRMTPRCSSWASTTRPTRRT
;
A
#
# COMPACT_ATOMS: atom_id res chain seq x y z
N MET A 1 -9.18 -13.05 6.15
CA MET A 1 -8.01 -12.29 5.65
C MET A 1 -8.48 -11.02 4.97
N ILE A 2 -7.83 -9.91 5.27
CA ILE A 2 -8.12 -8.61 4.67
C ILE A 2 -7.19 -8.42 3.47
N LYS A 3 -7.76 -8.20 2.30
CA LYS A 3 -7.00 -8.02 1.05
C LYS A 3 -6.64 -6.55 0.87
N VAL A 4 -5.35 -6.27 0.76
CA VAL A 4 -4.80 -4.92 0.70
C VAL A 4 -4.04 -4.70 -0.60
N GLY A 5 -4.35 -3.61 -1.28
CA GLY A 5 -3.56 -3.09 -2.39
C GLY A 5 -2.70 -1.91 -1.94
N ILE A 6 -1.61 -1.66 -2.61
CA ILE A 6 -0.73 -0.50 -2.36
C ILE A 6 -0.61 0.31 -3.65
N ASN A 7 -0.94 1.58 -3.59
CA ASN A 7 -0.71 2.53 -4.66
C ASN A 7 0.47 3.43 -4.30
N GLY A 8 1.57 3.29 -5.02
CA GLY A 8 2.86 3.89 -4.75
C GLY A 8 3.76 3.03 -3.86
N PHE A 9 4.81 2.47 -4.45
CA PHE A 9 5.77 1.61 -3.74
C PHE A 9 7.08 2.34 -3.40
N GLY A 10 6.94 3.60 -3.06
CA GLY A 10 8.01 4.41 -2.49
C GLY A 10 8.40 3.93 -1.09
N ARG A 11 9.07 4.79 -0.35
CA ARG A 11 9.54 4.43 1.01
C ARG A 11 8.40 4.03 1.95
N ILE A 12 7.30 4.79 1.95
CA ILE A 12 6.15 4.51 2.84
C ILE A 12 5.44 3.23 2.43
N GLY A 13 5.17 3.03 1.14
CA GLY A 13 4.53 1.80 0.64
C GLY A 13 5.31 0.55 1.00
N ARG A 14 6.64 0.58 0.87
CA ARG A 14 7.52 -0.53 1.27
C ARG A 14 7.49 -0.80 2.77
N MET A 15 7.47 0.24 3.59
CA MET A 15 7.38 0.07 5.05
C MET A 15 6.06 -0.56 5.47
N VAL A 16 4.95 -0.09 4.88
CA VAL A 16 3.62 -0.69 5.09
C VAL A 16 3.61 -2.15 4.65
N PHE A 17 4.19 -2.46 3.50
CA PHE A 17 4.29 -3.82 2.98
C PHE A 17 5.07 -4.73 3.94
N ARG A 18 6.28 -4.34 4.35
CA ARG A 18 7.10 -5.11 5.31
C ARG A 18 6.41 -5.32 6.65
N ALA A 19 5.75 -4.28 7.17
CA ALA A 19 5.01 -4.38 8.43
C ALA A 19 3.80 -5.32 8.31
N GLY A 20 3.08 -5.24 7.21
CA GLY A 20 1.89 -6.06 6.97
C GLY A 20 2.20 -7.53 6.68
N LEU A 21 3.37 -7.87 6.12
CA LEU A 21 3.78 -9.26 5.90
C LEU A 21 3.86 -10.08 7.20
N LYS A 22 4.17 -9.41 8.31
CA LYS A 22 4.23 -10.04 9.64
C LYS A 22 2.86 -10.33 10.24
N ASN A 23 1.80 -9.79 9.67
CA ASN A 23 0.43 -9.97 10.17
C ASN A 23 -0.31 -11.05 9.36
N PRO A 24 -0.69 -12.17 9.98
CA PRO A 24 -1.37 -13.26 9.28
C PRO A 24 -2.77 -12.90 8.78
N ASN A 25 -3.38 -11.83 9.29
CA ASN A 25 -4.71 -11.38 8.88
C ASN A 25 -4.70 -10.46 7.65
N ILE A 26 -3.53 -10.06 7.16
CA ILE A 26 -3.35 -9.17 6.01
C ILE A 26 -2.75 -9.95 4.85
N GLU A 27 -3.35 -9.80 3.69
CA GLU A 27 -2.86 -10.32 2.42
C GLU A 27 -2.68 -9.17 1.44
N PHE A 28 -1.47 -8.97 0.95
CA PHE A 28 -1.23 -8.04 -0.14
C PHE A 28 -1.54 -8.72 -1.47
N VAL A 29 -2.44 -8.13 -2.24
CA VAL A 29 -2.92 -8.71 -3.52
C VAL A 29 -2.31 -8.01 -4.72
N ALA A 30 -2.05 -6.71 -4.62
CA ALA A 30 -1.50 -5.95 -5.72
C ALA A 30 -0.74 -4.70 -5.25
N VAL A 31 0.24 -4.31 -6.05
CA VAL A 31 1.00 -3.06 -5.91
C VAL A 31 0.98 -2.34 -7.24
N ASN A 32 0.77 -1.03 -7.23
CA ASN A 32 0.87 -0.17 -8.40
C ASN A 32 1.96 0.88 -8.20
N ASP A 33 2.88 0.96 -9.14
CA ASP A 33 3.85 2.06 -9.23
C ASP A 33 4.30 2.25 -10.67
N PRO A 34 3.96 3.37 -11.32
CA PRO A 34 4.29 3.61 -12.72
C PRO A 34 5.78 3.92 -12.97
N PHE A 35 6.54 4.18 -11.92
CA PHE A 35 7.96 4.58 -12.01
C PHE A 35 8.93 3.48 -11.62
N MET A 36 8.44 2.32 -11.24
CA MET A 36 9.25 1.18 -10.83
C MET A 36 9.04 -0.02 -11.75
N THR A 37 10.09 -0.79 -11.93
CA THR A 37 10.05 -2.12 -12.56
C THR A 37 10.01 -3.20 -11.47
N PRO A 38 9.47 -4.41 -11.75
CA PRO A 38 9.40 -5.47 -10.75
C PRO A 38 10.76 -5.90 -10.16
N ASP A 39 11.81 -5.92 -10.98
CA ASP A 39 13.18 -6.20 -10.56
C ASP A 39 13.72 -5.15 -9.57
N TYR A 40 13.52 -3.87 -9.90
CA TYR A 40 13.92 -2.75 -9.04
C TYR A 40 13.10 -2.74 -7.74
N MET A 41 11.83 -3.07 -7.81
CA MET A 41 10.96 -3.20 -6.64
C MET A 41 11.43 -4.31 -5.70
N ALA A 42 11.79 -5.47 -6.25
CA ALA A 42 12.34 -6.59 -5.48
C ALA A 42 13.67 -6.20 -4.81
N TYR A 43 14.54 -5.51 -5.54
CA TYR A 43 15.80 -5.00 -4.99
C TYR A 43 15.55 -4.02 -3.84
N MET A 44 14.67 -3.04 -4.03
CA MET A 44 14.37 -2.03 -3.02
C MET A 44 13.61 -2.58 -1.80
N LEU A 45 12.86 -3.68 -1.99
CA LEU A 45 12.23 -4.39 -0.88
C LEU A 45 13.24 -5.20 -0.08
N LYS A 46 14.22 -5.79 -0.76
CA LYS A 46 15.26 -6.62 -0.14
C LYS A 46 16.24 -5.79 0.68
N TYR A 47 16.63 -4.63 0.18
CA TYR A 47 17.63 -3.77 0.80
C TYR A 47 17.02 -2.45 1.26
N ASP A 48 17.01 -2.20 2.54
CA ASP A 48 16.58 -0.93 3.13
C ASP A 48 17.64 -0.40 4.08
N THR A 49 18.00 0.88 3.95
CA THR A 49 19.06 1.51 4.73
C THR A 49 18.73 1.60 6.22
N MET A 50 17.46 1.81 6.57
CA MET A 50 17.01 1.99 7.95
C MET A 50 16.59 0.67 8.62
N HIS A 51 15.95 -0.23 7.85
CA HIS A 51 15.37 -1.48 8.36
C HIS A 51 16.19 -2.72 8.00
N GLY A 52 17.32 -2.51 7.33
CA GLY A 52 18.21 -3.58 6.95
C GLY A 52 17.68 -4.49 5.84
N ARG A 53 18.39 -5.57 5.62
CA ARG A 53 18.04 -6.57 4.61
C ARG A 53 16.78 -7.33 5.04
N TYR A 54 15.91 -7.60 4.06
CA TYR A 54 14.77 -8.50 4.27
C TYR A 54 15.27 -9.96 4.31
N ASP A 55 14.88 -10.70 5.35
CA ASP A 55 15.36 -12.07 5.58
C ASP A 55 14.57 -13.14 4.82
N GLY A 56 13.42 -12.77 4.23
CA GLY A 56 12.58 -13.68 3.47
C GLY A 56 13.01 -13.87 2.02
N THR A 57 12.30 -14.75 1.32
CA THR A 57 12.47 -15.02 -0.10
C THR A 57 11.71 -14.01 -0.94
N ILE A 58 12.39 -13.37 -1.89
CA ILE A 58 11.78 -12.45 -2.84
C ILE A 58 12.12 -12.92 -4.25
N GLU A 59 11.09 -13.22 -5.01
CA GLU A 59 11.17 -13.56 -6.43
C GLU A 59 10.33 -12.57 -7.22
N TYR A 60 10.63 -12.37 -8.47
CA TYR A 60 9.87 -11.45 -9.32
C TYR A 60 9.71 -12.01 -10.73
N ASP A 61 8.58 -11.68 -11.31
CA ASP A 61 8.22 -11.91 -12.71
C ASP A 61 7.94 -10.57 -13.38
N ASP A 62 7.64 -10.58 -14.68
CA ASP A 62 7.35 -9.36 -15.44
C ASP A 62 6.17 -8.55 -14.87
N ASN A 63 5.19 -9.22 -14.25
CA ASN A 63 3.95 -8.60 -13.76
C ASN A 63 3.62 -8.95 -12.31
N SER A 64 4.54 -9.54 -11.57
CA SER A 64 4.29 -9.91 -10.17
C SER A 64 5.55 -10.04 -9.35
N ILE A 65 5.39 -9.91 -8.05
CA ILE A 65 6.43 -10.18 -7.06
C ILE A 65 5.91 -11.25 -6.12
N THR A 66 6.72 -12.25 -5.86
CA THR A 66 6.42 -13.29 -4.87
C THR A 66 7.30 -13.07 -3.65
N VAL A 67 6.69 -12.88 -2.51
CA VAL A 67 7.37 -12.68 -1.23
C VAL A 67 6.91 -13.74 -0.25
N ASP A 68 7.85 -14.54 0.23
CA ASP A 68 7.58 -15.68 1.13
C ASP A 68 6.49 -16.63 0.60
N GLY A 69 6.48 -16.88 -0.70
CA GLY A 69 5.49 -17.73 -1.37
C GLY A 69 4.14 -17.07 -1.65
N LYS A 70 3.96 -15.80 -1.26
CA LYS A 70 2.74 -15.03 -1.54
C LYS A 70 2.92 -14.19 -2.78
N LYS A 71 2.12 -14.46 -3.81
CA LYS A 71 2.15 -13.73 -5.08
C LYS A 71 1.39 -12.43 -4.97
N VAL A 72 2.04 -11.32 -5.31
CA VAL A 72 1.50 -9.97 -5.35
C VAL A 72 1.58 -9.45 -6.77
N LEU A 73 0.46 -9.05 -7.35
CA LEU A 73 0.41 -8.53 -8.71
C LEU A 73 1.03 -7.13 -8.77
N PHE A 74 1.68 -6.84 -9.87
CA PHE A 74 2.27 -5.53 -10.13
C PHE A 74 1.54 -4.84 -11.27
N PHE A 75 1.24 -3.57 -11.08
CA PHE A 75 0.68 -2.68 -12.09
C PHE A 75 1.55 -1.43 -12.23
N ALA A 76 1.60 -0.88 -13.43
CA ALA A 76 2.35 0.33 -13.75
C ALA A 76 1.43 1.40 -14.35
N GLU A 77 0.28 1.64 -13.72
CA GLU A 77 -0.73 2.57 -14.20
C GLU A 77 -0.58 3.94 -13.53
N MET A 78 -0.52 4.99 -14.36
CA MET A 78 -0.46 6.37 -13.88
C MET A 78 -1.83 6.90 -13.45
N ASP A 79 -2.89 6.47 -14.13
CA ASP A 79 -4.26 6.89 -13.79
C ASP A 79 -4.87 5.88 -12.79
N PRO A 80 -5.25 6.34 -11.59
CA PRO A 80 -5.85 5.47 -10.57
C PRO A 80 -7.18 4.84 -10.99
N LYS A 81 -7.84 5.36 -12.02
CA LYS A 81 -9.07 4.79 -12.57
C LYS A 81 -8.83 3.49 -13.34
N ASN A 82 -7.65 3.36 -13.94
CA ASN A 82 -7.31 2.21 -14.77
C ASN A 82 -6.82 1.02 -13.93
N ILE A 83 -6.49 1.24 -12.66
CA ILE A 83 -6.01 0.19 -11.78
C ILE A 83 -7.17 -0.74 -11.40
N PRO A 84 -7.11 -2.04 -11.70
CA PRO A 84 -8.23 -2.95 -11.51
C PRO A 84 -8.34 -3.47 -10.06
N TRP A 85 -8.40 -2.58 -9.06
CA TRP A 85 -8.48 -2.97 -7.64
C TRP A 85 -9.67 -3.90 -7.34
N GLY A 86 -10.79 -3.69 -8.01
CA GLY A 86 -11.98 -4.53 -7.87
C GLY A 86 -11.77 -5.94 -8.43
N LYS A 87 -11.02 -6.09 -9.53
CA LYS A 87 -10.72 -7.39 -10.14
C LYS A 87 -9.80 -8.24 -9.28
N VAL A 88 -8.80 -7.60 -8.67
CA VAL A 88 -7.88 -8.29 -7.74
C VAL A 88 -8.49 -8.51 -6.36
N GLY A 89 -9.68 -7.97 -6.12
CA GLY A 89 -10.42 -8.17 -4.88
C GLY A 89 -9.85 -7.41 -3.68
N ALA A 90 -9.18 -6.29 -3.90
CA ALA A 90 -8.66 -5.46 -2.81
C ALA A 90 -9.80 -4.86 -1.98
N ASP A 91 -9.82 -5.15 -0.67
CA ASP A 91 -10.76 -4.54 0.27
C ASP A 91 -10.34 -3.11 0.64
N TYR A 92 -9.05 -2.92 0.84
CA TYR A 92 -8.45 -1.63 1.14
C TYR A 92 -7.30 -1.34 0.20
N VAL A 93 -7.12 -0.06 -0.12
CA VAL A 93 -5.97 0.42 -0.88
C VAL A 93 -5.22 1.44 -0.05
N VAL A 94 -3.94 1.21 0.15
CA VAL A 94 -3.02 2.16 0.80
C VAL A 94 -2.51 3.11 -0.25
N GLU A 95 -2.84 4.40 -0.12
CA GLU A 95 -2.40 5.45 -1.01
C GLU A 95 -1.12 6.11 -0.48
N SER A 96 0.00 5.81 -1.09
CA SER A 96 1.33 6.28 -0.68
C SER A 96 2.16 6.92 -1.79
N THR A 97 1.50 7.37 -2.87
CA THR A 97 2.19 8.06 -3.98
C THR A 97 2.64 9.47 -3.64
N GLY A 98 2.00 10.12 -2.66
CA GLY A 98 2.21 11.53 -2.36
C GLY A 98 1.54 12.50 -3.34
N VAL A 99 0.96 12.01 -4.44
CA VAL A 99 0.32 12.82 -5.48
C VAL A 99 -1.16 13.04 -5.19
N PHE A 100 -1.84 12.03 -4.64
CA PHE A 100 -3.28 12.05 -4.39
C PHE A 100 -3.61 12.46 -2.96
N LEU A 101 -3.12 13.62 -2.54
CA LEU A 101 -3.28 14.12 -1.17
C LEU A 101 -4.66 14.72 -0.90
N THR A 102 -5.37 15.15 -1.94
CA THR A 102 -6.72 15.71 -1.79
C THR A 102 -7.79 14.62 -1.90
N LYS A 103 -8.92 14.83 -1.19
CA LYS A 103 -10.04 13.91 -1.18
C LYS A 103 -10.62 13.64 -2.57
N GLU A 104 -10.61 14.64 -3.43
CA GLU A 104 -11.11 14.55 -4.80
C GLU A 104 -10.23 13.68 -5.70
N ARG A 105 -8.91 13.83 -5.59
CA ARG A 105 -7.94 13.02 -6.35
C ARG A 105 -7.88 11.56 -5.90
N ARG A 106 -8.29 11.26 -4.67
CA ARG A 106 -8.36 9.89 -4.13
C ARG A 106 -9.67 9.17 -4.43
N ARG A 107 -10.71 9.87 -4.85
CA ARG A 107 -12.01 9.26 -5.18
C ARG A 107 -11.90 8.05 -6.12
N PRO A 108 -11.16 8.09 -7.23
CA PRO A 108 -11.06 6.94 -8.11
C PRO A 108 -10.50 5.69 -7.43
N THR A 109 -9.44 5.85 -6.65
CA THR A 109 -8.85 4.74 -5.89
C THR A 109 -9.81 4.18 -4.83
N SER A 110 -10.50 5.07 -4.11
CA SER A 110 -11.48 4.67 -3.10
C SER A 110 -12.72 3.99 -3.69
N THR A 111 -13.12 4.39 -4.90
CA THR A 111 -14.26 3.77 -5.59
C THR A 111 -13.89 2.40 -6.15
N ALA A 112 -12.65 2.22 -6.59
CA ALA A 112 -12.16 0.96 -7.13
C ALA A 112 -11.90 -0.10 -6.05
N ALA A 113 -11.58 0.29 -4.83
CA ALA A 113 -11.44 -0.62 -3.70
C ALA A 113 -12.82 -1.00 -3.12
N ARG A 114 -12.98 -2.22 -2.64
CA ARG A 114 -14.25 -2.71 -2.07
C ARG A 114 -14.69 -1.94 -0.84
N ARG A 115 -13.77 -1.46 -0.01
CA ARG A 115 -14.08 -0.80 1.25
C ARG A 115 -13.57 0.64 1.32
N ARG A 116 -12.28 0.87 1.37
CA ARG A 116 -11.70 2.22 1.52
C ARG A 116 -10.28 2.34 1.00
N SER A 117 -9.92 3.56 0.61
CA SER A 117 -8.55 3.98 0.40
C SER A 117 -8.00 4.58 1.71
N LEU A 118 -6.84 4.11 2.14
CA LEU A 118 -6.12 4.60 3.31
C LEU A 118 -4.91 5.43 2.86
N CYS A 119 -4.75 6.63 3.40
CA CYS A 119 -3.62 7.49 3.10
C CYS A 119 -2.77 7.66 4.35
N PRO A 120 -1.57 7.09 4.43
CA PRO A 120 -0.68 7.26 5.56
C PRO A 120 0.04 8.62 5.57
N LEU A 121 -0.03 9.38 4.47
CA LEU A 121 0.53 10.73 4.40
C LEU A 121 -0.48 11.74 4.93
N LEU A 122 -0.01 12.68 5.77
CA LEU A 122 -0.82 13.78 6.27
C LEU A 122 -1.25 14.69 5.09
N PRO A 123 -2.56 14.89 4.88
CA PRO A 123 -3.01 15.83 3.88
C PRO A 123 -2.65 17.26 4.31
N ARG A 124 -2.12 18.04 3.39
CA ARG A 124 -2.07 19.49 3.59
C ARG A 124 -3.51 20.00 3.73
N MET A 125 -3.86 20.37 4.96
CA MET A 125 -5.07 21.10 5.36
C MET A 125 -6.36 20.81 4.56
N THR A 126 -7.03 19.72 4.91
CA THR A 126 -8.48 19.63 4.79
C THR A 126 -9.01 18.93 6.04
N PRO A 127 -10.05 19.48 6.72
CA PRO A 127 -10.63 18.82 7.88
C PRO A 127 -11.31 17.52 7.45
N ARG A 128 -10.92 16.41 8.07
CA ARG A 128 -11.35 15.03 7.88
C ARG A 128 -10.63 14.23 6.79
N CYS A 129 -9.34 14.05 6.97
CA CYS A 129 -8.75 12.73 6.76
C CYS A 129 -8.83 12.04 8.13
N SER A 130 -9.53 10.91 8.23
CA SER A 130 -9.39 10.05 9.40
C SER A 130 -7.97 9.47 9.35
N SER A 131 -7.02 10.24 9.90
CA SER A 131 -5.68 9.77 10.15
C SER A 131 -5.80 8.65 11.17
N TRP A 132 -5.19 7.55 10.87
CA TRP A 132 -5.11 6.38 11.75
C TRP A 132 -4.29 6.64 13.04
N ALA A 133 -3.89 7.87 13.27
CA ALA A 133 -3.11 8.30 14.41
C ALA A 133 -3.93 9.20 15.33
N SER A 134 -4.92 8.69 16.00
CA SER A 134 -5.34 9.11 17.35
C SER A 134 -6.61 8.41 17.81
N THR A 135 -6.50 7.16 18.19
CA THR A 135 -7.33 6.66 19.28
C THR A 135 -6.46 6.59 20.55
N THR A 136 -5.98 7.72 21.02
CA THR A 136 -5.73 7.87 22.44
C THR A 136 -7.10 7.95 23.10
N ARG A 137 -7.57 6.84 23.66
CA ARG A 137 -8.66 6.84 24.64
C ARG A 137 -8.34 7.87 25.71
N PRO A 138 -9.26 8.78 26.04
CA PRO A 138 -9.12 9.57 27.25
C PRO A 138 -9.21 8.61 28.44
N THR A 139 -8.14 8.47 29.17
CA THR A 139 -8.18 7.84 30.49
C THR A 139 -9.10 8.68 31.38
N ARG A 140 -10.24 8.11 31.74
CA ARG A 140 -11.06 8.64 32.81
C ARG A 140 -10.20 8.59 34.10
N ARG A 141 -9.88 9.77 34.62
CA ARG A 141 -9.49 9.89 36.02
C ARG A 141 -10.76 9.78 36.87
N THR A 142 -10.81 8.78 37.67
CA THR A 142 -11.63 8.72 38.91
C THR A 142 -10.96 9.55 39.97
#